data_2c9fe7b2b5c749096d38fc62ea3df35c
#
_entry.id   2c9fe7b2b5c749096d38fc62ea3df35c
#
_cell.length_a   1.000
_cell.length_b   1.000
_cell.length_c   1.000
_cell.angle_alpha   90.00
_cell.angle_beta   90.00
_cell.angle_gamma   90.00
#
_symmetry.space_group_name_H-M   'P 1'
#
loop_
_entity.id
_entity.type
_entity.pdbx_description
1 polymer ?
#
loop_
_entity_poly.entity_id
_entity_poly.type
_entity_poly.pdbx_seq_one_letter_code
_entity_poly.pdbx_strand_id
1 'polypeptide(L)'
;MYFDDDLVLDIRLNTLNKYVHQFVIAEGTLDHAGNKKKLNFNINKFTKFKDKINYIVVDDMPRNLGNIKKNWHPAHLRDQFQRNALVRGYKNFDDEDLIMISDIDEIPNPKKISEFKLKKRYACFIQKNFQSKINQLNITEENWLGTKICQKKYLRSPQWLRNIKTKKRKFWQFYKDKAPQIIFDGGWHFSFLKDYNLIQKKIKSFAHQEFNTENLTNIEKIKERIQSGTDIFEREYMYKKINLDKEFPNYILNNQIKFKDWIL
;
A
#
# COMPACT_ATOMS: atom_id res chain seq x y z
N MET A 1 0.06 2.69 5.62
CA MET A 1 -1.10 3.23 6.37
C MET A 1 -2.08 2.10 6.59
N TYR A 2 -2.80 2.11 7.72
CA TYR A 2 -3.71 1.02 8.13
C TYR A 2 -5.15 1.55 8.28
N PHE A 3 -6.12 0.74 7.90
CA PHE A 3 -7.54 1.05 8.07
C PHE A 3 -8.32 -0.13 8.69
N ASP A 4 -8.35 -1.29 8.05
CA ASP A 4 -8.90 -2.57 8.51
C ASP A 4 -8.32 -3.72 7.67
N ASP A 5 -7.01 -3.70 7.48
CA ASP A 5 -6.28 -4.54 6.52
C ASP A 5 -5.56 -5.71 7.21
N ASP A 6 -6.18 -6.35 8.21
CA ASP A 6 -5.56 -7.40 9.04
C ASP A 6 -4.95 -8.54 8.22
N LEU A 7 -5.67 -9.03 7.22
CA LEU A 7 -5.22 -10.15 6.38
C LEU A 7 -3.94 -9.80 5.61
N VAL A 8 -3.95 -8.66 4.95
CA VAL A 8 -2.80 -8.19 4.17
C VAL A 8 -1.64 -7.80 5.08
N LEU A 9 -1.94 -7.23 6.27
CA LEU A 9 -0.93 -6.94 7.27
C LEU A 9 -0.26 -8.22 7.77
N ASP A 10 -1.02 -9.29 8.04
CA ASP A 10 -0.47 -10.60 8.44
C ASP A 10 0.49 -11.16 7.38
N ILE A 11 0.09 -11.13 6.11
CA ILE A 11 0.96 -11.54 5.00
C ILE A 11 2.23 -10.68 4.96
N ARG A 12 2.10 -9.36 5.05
CA ARG A 12 3.22 -8.41 5.04
C ARG A 12 4.20 -8.66 6.17
N LEU A 13 3.71 -8.76 7.41
CA LEU A 13 4.55 -8.96 8.59
C LEU A 13 5.33 -10.28 8.51
N ASN A 14 4.66 -11.37 8.15
CA ASN A 14 5.33 -12.68 8.03
C ASN A 14 6.34 -12.72 6.87
N THR A 15 6.03 -12.07 5.74
CA THR A 15 6.92 -12.01 4.58
C THR A 15 8.20 -11.22 4.88
N LEU A 16 8.08 -10.11 5.61
CA LEU A 16 9.17 -9.15 5.79
C LEU A 16 9.91 -9.29 7.13
N ASN A 17 9.40 -10.06 8.09
CA ASN A 17 9.91 -10.10 9.47
C ASN A 17 11.41 -10.32 9.60
N LYS A 18 12.00 -11.19 8.77
CA LYS A 18 13.44 -11.51 8.81
C LYS A 18 14.32 -10.43 8.17
N TYR A 19 13.72 -9.49 7.43
CA TYR A 19 14.41 -8.54 6.55
C TYR A 19 14.30 -7.09 7.02
N VAL A 20 13.33 -6.80 7.88
CA VAL A 20 13.13 -5.44 8.41
C VAL A 20 13.34 -5.43 9.93
N HIS A 21 13.91 -4.34 10.40
CA HIS A 21 14.12 -4.11 11.83
C HIS A 21 12.81 -3.71 12.50
N GLN A 22 12.05 -2.79 11.91
CA GLN A 22 10.82 -2.26 12.48
C GLN A 22 9.76 -1.99 11.41
N PHE A 23 8.48 -2.16 11.79
CA PHE A 23 7.29 -1.80 11.03
C PHE A 23 6.65 -0.56 11.64
N VAL A 24 6.56 0.52 10.89
CA VAL A 24 5.83 1.71 11.30
C VAL A 24 4.44 1.67 10.67
N ILE A 25 3.40 1.65 11.51
CA ILE A 25 2.00 1.57 11.09
C ILE A 25 1.30 2.83 11.56
N ALA A 26 0.69 3.60 10.63
CA ALA A 26 -0.08 4.80 10.95
C ALA A 26 -1.56 4.57 10.69
N GLU A 27 -2.41 4.90 11.67
CA GLU A 27 -3.86 4.85 11.56
C GLU A 27 -4.49 6.16 12.03
N GLY A 28 -5.39 6.72 11.22
CA GLY A 28 -6.12 7.95 11.56
C GLY A 28 -7.34 7.72 12.41
N THR A 29 -7.70 8.70 13.26
CA THR A 29 -9.01 8.78 13.95
C THR A 29 -10.12 9.31 13.06
N LEU A 30 -9.74 9.82 11.86
CA LEU A 30 -10.63 10.11 10.76
C LEU A 30 -10.32 9.16 9.59
N ASP A 31 -11.32 8.85 8.78
CA ASP A 31 -11.10 8.28 7.45
C ASP A 31 -10.68 9.38 6.44
N HIS A 32 -10.32 8.99 5.23
CA HIS A 32 -9.91 9.99 4.23
C HIS A 32 -11.10 10.83 3.73
N ALA A 33 -12.32 10.34 3.81
CA ALA A 33 -13.52 11.14 3.54
C ALA A 33 -13.75 12.23 4.60
N GLY A 34 -13.13 12.09 5.79
CA GLY A 34 -13.21 13.06 6.89
C GLY A 34 -14.16 12.66 8.01
N ASN A 35 -14.71 11.47 7.97
CA ASN A 35 -15.60 10.96 8.99
C ASN A 35 -14.78 10.42 10.18
N LYS A 36 -15.30 10.62 11.39
CA LYS A 36 -14.73 9.99 12.59
C LYS A 36 -14.84 8.48 12.50
N LYS A 37 -13.77 7.79 12.87
CA LYS A 37 -13.75 6.32 12.95
C LYS A 37 -13.08 5.84 14.23
N LYS A 38 -13.43 4.63 14.65
CA LYS A 38 -12.69 3.91 15.69
C LYS A 38 -11.38 3.40 15.12
N LEU A 39 -10.37 3.26 15.98
CA LEU A 39 -9.14 2.59 15.64
C LEU A 39 -9.39 1.09 15.51
N ASN A 40 -8.93 0.50 14.41
CA ASN A 40 -9.16 -0.91 14.10
C ASN A 40 -7.93 -1.78 14.43
N PHE A 41 -6.72 -1.17 14.49
CA PHE A 41 -5.51 -1.92 14.76
C PHE A 41 -5.53 -2.52 16.17
N ASN A 42 -5.27 -3.81 16.26
CA ASN A 42 -5.16 -4.54 17.52
C ASN A 42 -3.88 -5.36 17.55
N ILE A 43 -2.92 -4.94 18.38
CA ILE A 43 -1.60 -5.60 18.51
C ILE A 43 -1.73 -7.06 18.97
N ASN A 44 -2.80 -7.43 19.69
CA ASN A 44 -3.01 -8.80 20.15
C ASN A 44 -3.24 -9.80 19.01
N LYS A 45 -3.63 -9.33 17.82
CA LYS A 45 -3.68 -10.16 16.60
C LYS A 45 -2.29 -10.43 16.01
N PHE A 46 -1.28 -9.67 16.41
CA PHE A 46 0.06 -9.66 15.84
C PHE A 46 1.16 -9.80 16.91
N THR A 47 0.88 -10.52 18.00
CA THR A 47 1.77 -10.66 19.19
C THR A 47 3.19 -11.08 18.81
N LYS A 48 3.34 -11.97 17.82
CA LYS A 48 4.64 -12.41 17.29
C LYS A 48 5.54 -11.25 16.82
N PHE A 49 4.95 -10.11 16.45
CA PHE A 49 5.64 -8.95 15.88
C PHE A 49 5.62 -7.74 16.81
N LYS A 50 5.11 -7.89 18.03
CA LYS A 50 4.88 -6.79 18.98
C LYS A 50 6.11 -5.89 19.14
N ASP A 51 7.28 -6.48 19.31
CA ASP A 51 8.54 -5.75 19.55
C ASP A 51 9.08 -5.03 18.30
N LYS A 52 8.53 -5.36 17.11
CA LYS A 52 8.90 -4.74 15.83
C LYS A 52 7.85 -3.75 15.31
N ILE A 53 6.67 -3.69 15.92
CA ILE A 53 5.60 -2.79 15.47
C ILE A 53 5.67 -1.49 16.25
N ASN A 54 5.85 -0.38 15.53
CA ASN A 54 5.67 0.97 16.04
C ASN A 54 4.34 1.51 15.48
N TYR A 55 3.33 1.58 16.33
CA TYR A 55 1.99 2.01 15.94
C TYR A 55 1.79 3.49 16.26
N ILE A 56 1.41 4.27 15.25
CA ILE A 56 1.19 5.71 15.31
C ILE A 56 -0.30 6.01 15.13
N VAL A 57 -0.92 6.55 16.16
CA VAL A 57 -2.25 7.13 16.07
C VAL A 57 -2.14 8.55 15.51
N VAL A 58 -2.91 8.82 14.44
CA VAL A 58 -3.00 10.14 13.80
C VAL A 58 -4.35 10.75 14.18
N ASP A 59 -4.37 11.46 15.29
CA ASP A 59 -5.55 12.12 15.88
C ASP A 59 -5.65 13.62 15.53
N ASP A 60 -4.60 14.16 14.93
CA ASP A 60 -4.44 15.54 14.50
C ASP A 60 -4.69 15.74 12.99
N MET A 61 -5.35 14.78 12.34
CA MET A 61 -5.69 14.88 10.91
C MET A 61 -6.60 16.10 10.65
N PRO A 62 -6.30 16.94 9.63
CA PRO A 62 -7.05 18.17 9.40
C PRO A 62 -8.52 17.90 9.05
N ARG A 63 -9.43 18.50 9.81
CA ARG A 63 -10.88 18.45 9.56
C ARG A 63 -11.29 19.49 8.53
N ASN A 64 -10.88 20.74 8.74
CA ASN A 64 -11.12 21.85 7.83
C ASN A 64 -9.85 22.11 7.02
N LEU A 65 -9.95 21.96 5.73
CA LEU A 65 -8.79 22.09 4.83
C LEU A 65 -8.71 23.46 4.14
N GLY A 66 -9.54 24.44 4.56
CA GLY A 66 -9.57 25.80 4.01
C GLY A 66 -9.85 25.82 2.51
N ASN A 67 -9.42 26.91 1.84
CA ASN A 67 -9.52 27.04 0.38
C ASN A 67 -8.53 26.10 -0.31
N ILE A 68 -9.00 24.92 -0.69
CA ILE A 68 -8.20 23.96 -1.44
C ILE A 68 -8.08 24.42 -2.90
N LYS A 69 -6.89 24.32 -3.47
CA LYS A 69 -6.69 24.55 -4.92
C LYS A 69 -7.72 23.74 -5.72
N LYS A 70 -8.34 24.38 -6.71
CA LYS A 70 -9.49 23.93 -7.49
C LYS A 70 -9.46 22.46 -7.97
N ASN A 71 -8.29 21.81 -7.96
CA ASN A 71 -8.06 20.44 -8.48
C ASN A 71 -7.67 19.41 -7.39
N TRP A 72 -7.81 19.72 -6.10
CA TRP A 72 -7.43 18.81 -5.03
C TRP A 72 -8.63 18.43 -4.16
N HIS A 73 -8.91 17.12 -4.11
CA HIS A 73 -9.97 16.63 -3.24
C HIS A 73 -9.47 16.53 -1.78
N PRO A 74 -10.27 16.95 -0.78
CA PRO A 74 -9.92 16.88 0.65
C PRO A 74 -9.40 15.52 1.12
N ALA A 75 -9.94 14.44 0.57
CA ALA A 75 -9.55 13.08 0.91
C ALA A 75 -8.08 12.78 0.56
N HIS A 76 -7.56 13.29 -0.56
CA HIS A 76 -6.15 13.13 -0.93
C HIS A 76 -5.22 13.87 0.02
N LEU A 77 -5.64 15.02 0.56
CA LEU A 77 -4.83 15.76 1.54
C LEU A 77 -4.76 15.01 2.88
N ARG A 78 -5.84 14.37 3.31
CA ARG A 78 -5.85 13.52 4.52
C ARG A 78 -5.01 12.26 4.32
N ASP A 79 -5.08 11.61 3.15
CA ASP A 79 -4.22 10.50 2.78
C ASP A 79 -2.73 10.89 2.86
N GLN A 80 -2.36 12.04 2.29
CA GLN A 80 -0.99 12.55 2.36
C GLN A 80 -0.57 12.89 3.78
N PHE A 81 -1.46 13.49 4.58
CA PHE A 81 -1.19 13.82 5.98
C PHE A 81 -0.91 12.55 6.79
N GLN A 82 -1.77 11.53 6.68
CA GLN A 82 -1.59 10.25 7.37
C GLN A 82 -0.29 9.56 6.92
N ARG A 83 0.05 9.61 5.64
CA ARG A 83 1.32 9.04 5.14
C ARG A 83 2.52 9.80 5.70
N ASN A 84 2.46 11.12 5.77
CA ASN A 84 3.54 11.92 6.34
C ASN A 84 3.69 11.72 7.85
N ALA A 85 2.63 11.38 8.57
CA ALA A 85 2.69 11.06 10.00
C ALA A 85 3.57 9.83 10.32
N LEU A 86 3.89 8.97 9.33
CA LEU A 86 4.86 7.88 9.48
C LEU A 86 6.23 8.38 9.99
N VAL A 87 6.59 9.64 9.75
CA VAL A 87 7.84 10.23 10.26
C VAL A 87 7.95 10.12 11.77
N ARG A 88 6.84 10.14 12.49
CA ARG A 88 6.79 10.02 13.96
C ARG A 88 7.36 8.70 14.46
N GLY A 89 7.30 7.66 13.64
CA GLY A 89 7.76 6.33 13.99
C GLY A 89 9.22 6.04 13.63
N TYR A 90 9.86 6.86 12.78
CA TYR A 90 11.25 6.64 12.37
C TYR A 90 12.16 7.87 12.55
N LYS A 91 11.67 8.93 13.21
CA LYS A 91 12.47 10.16 13.40
C LYS A 91 13.82 9.92 14.07
N ASN A 92 13.89 8.96 15.00
CA ASN A 92 15.08 8.64 15.77
C ASN A 92 15.95 7.54 15.14
N PHE A 93 15.64 7.07 13.93
CA PHE A 93 16.48 6.09 13.21
C PHE A 93 17.76 6.77 12.72
N ASP A 94 18.77 5.98 12.41
CA ASP A 94 20.03 6.50 11.89
C ASP A 94 19.88 6.99 10.45
N ASP A 95 20.68 7.99 10.08
CA ASP A 95 20.62 8.60 8.75
C ASP A 95 20.96 7.62 7.63
N GLU A 96 21.73 6.57 7.93
CA GLU A 96 22.08 5.51 6.99
C GLU A 96 21.01 4.40 6.88
N ASP A 97 20.03 4.39 7.78
CA ASP A 97 18.95 3.40 7.74
C ASP A 97 18.15 3.46 6.45
N LEU A 98 17.75 2.29 5.96
CA LEU A 98 16.92 2.17 4.78
C LEU A 98 15.44 2.25 5.17
N ILE A 99 14.77 3.26 4.64
CA ILE A 99 13.33 3.46 4.85
C ILE A 99 12.56 3.04 3.59
N MET A 100 11.63 2.11 3.77
CA MET A 100 10.68 1.70 2.73
C MET A 100 9.30 2.32 3.01
N ILE A 101 8.80 3.09 2.06
CA ILE A 101 7.44 3.66 2.10
C ILE A 101 6.55 2.88 1.16
N SER A 102 5.48 2.32 1.71
CA SER A 102 4.49 1.50 0.99
C SER A 102 3.08 1.79 1.50
N ASP A 103 2.09 1.57 0.67
CA ASP A 103 0.77 1.29 1.16
C ASP A 103 0.73 -0.13 1.76
N ILE A 104 -0.26 -0.44 2.60
CA ILE A 104 -0.23 -1.68 3.38
C ILE A 104 -0.28 -2.92 2.50
N ASP A 105 -0.95 -2.82 1.37
CA ASP A 105 -1.16 -3.86 0.37
C ASP A 105 0.00 -3.98 -0.65
N GLU A 106 1.00 -3.10 -0.58
CA GLU A 106 2.22 -3.15 -1.37
C GLU A 106 3.34 -3.87 -0.62
N ILE A 107 3.51 -5.16 -0.81
CA ILE A 107 4.49 -5.99 -0.11
C ILE A 107 5.75 -6.13 -0.99
N PRO A 108 6.89 -5.51 -0.62
CA PRO A 108 8.11 -5.68 -1.39
C PRO A 108 8.65 -7.11 -1.27
N ASN A 109 9.25 -7.61 -2.36
CA ASN A 109 9.97 -8.88 -2.33
C ASN A 109 11.26 -8.73 -1.52
N PRO A 110 11.38 -9.39 -0.36
CA PRO A 110 12.52 -9.21 0.51
C PRO A 110 13.85 -9.62 -0.13
N LYS A 111 13.84 -10.59 -1.06
CA LYS A 111 15.02 -11.04 -1.79
C LYS A 111 15.58 -9.96 -2.73
N LYS A 112 14.76 -8.95 -3.08
CA LYS A 112 15.12 -7.87 -3.99
C LYS A 112 15.58 -6.58 -3.28
N ILE A 113 15.51 -6.53 -1.95
CA ILE A 113 15.95 -5.35 -1.18
C ILE A 113 17.44 -5.08 -1.38
N SER A 114 18.26 -6.13 -1.43
CA SER A 114 19.71 -6.04 -1.65
C SER A 114 20.11 -5.51 -3.03
N GLU A 115 19.20 -5.50 -4.01
CA GLU A 115 19.46 -4.91 -5.33
C GLU A 115 19.47 -3.37 -5.30
N PHE A 116 19.00 -2.76 -4.22
CA PHE A 116 19.04 -1.30 -4.07
C PHE A 116 20.49 -0.79 -4.00
N LYS A 117 20.83 0.07 -4.96
CA LYS A 117 22.16 0.69 -5.04
C LYS A 117 22.15 2.05 -4.33
N LEU A 118 22.85 2.18 -3.22
CA LEU A 118 22.87 3.40 -2.39
C LEU A 118 23.22 4.68 -3.20
N LYS A 119 24.12 4.58 -4.20
CA LYS A 119 24.45 5.69 -5.11
C LYS A 119 23.27 6.24 -5.91
N LYS A 120 22.17 5.48 -6.02
CA LYS A 120 20.95 5.92 -6.70
C LYS A 120 20.02 6.76 -5.81
N ARG A 121 20.32 6.86 -4.51
CA ARG A 121 19.57 7.56 -3.44
C ARG A 121 18.21 6.95 -3.16
N TYR A 122 17.43 6.56 -4.18
CA TYR A 122 16.11 5.94 -4.03
C TYR A 122 15.81 4.95 -5.16
N ALA A 123 14.95 3.99 -4.86
CA ALA A 123 14.46 3.02 -5.83
C ALA A 123 12.94 2.83 -5.72
N CYS A 124 12.34 2.29 -6.78
CA CYS A 124 10.95 1.87 -6.85
C CYS A 124 10.90 0.38 -7.19
N PHE A 125 10.15 -0.38 -6.40
CA PHE A 125 9.87 -1.79 -6.64
C PHE A 125 8.67 -1.92 -7.59
N ILE A 126 8.86 -2.63 -8.69
CA ILE A 126 7.77 -3.03 -9.59
C ILE A 126 7.17 -4.30 -9.01
N GLN A 127 5.89 -4.25 -8.69
CA GLN A 127 5.17 -5.32 -8.01
C GLN A 127 4.09 -5.90 -8.92
N LYS A 128 3.86 -7.22 -8.85
CA LYS A 128 2.73 -7.85 -9.53
C LYS A 128 1.41 -7.33 -8.92
N ASN A 129 0.45 -7.00 -9.78
CA ASN A 129 -0.79 -6.34 -9.40
C ASN A 129 -1.94 -7.35 -9.29
N PHE A 130 -2.41 -7.61 -8.08
CA PHE A 130 -3.52 -8.51 -7.78
C PHE A 130 -4.69 -7.73 -7.18
N GLN A 131 -5.92 -8.19 -7.43
CA GLN A 131 -7.11 -7.59 -6.84
C GLN A 131 -8.02 -8.63 -6.22
N SER A 132 -8.49 -8.36 -5.00
CA SER A 132 -9.52 -9.07 -4.24
C SER A 132 -9.20 -10.53 -3.88
N LYS A 133 -8.36 -11.20 -4.64
CA LYS A 133 -7.85 -12.56 -4.38
C LYS A 133 -6.34 -12.60 -4.52
N ILE A 134 -5.71 -13.50 -3.79
CA ILE A 134 -4.25 -13.64 -3.75
C ILE A 134 -3.67 -13.94 -5.14
N ASN A 135 -4.37 -14.73 -5.92
CA ASN A 135 -3.92 -15.22 -7.23
C ASN A 135 -4.74 -14.68 -8.42
N GLN A 136 -5.46 -13.57 -8.22
CA GLN A 136 -6.20 -12.89 -9.28
C GLN A 136 -5.38 -11.73 -9.84
N LEU A 137 -4.55 -12.05 -10.85
CA LEU A 137 -3.60 -11.13 -11.47
C LEU A 137 -4.29 -10.19 -12.44
N ASN A 138 -3.98 -8.90 -12.37
CA ASN A 138 -4.35 -7.91 -13.39
C ASN A 138 -3.49 -8.15 -14.64
N ILE A 139 -4.11 -8.65 -15.72
CA ILE A 139 -3.41 -8.94 -16.99
C ILE A 139 -3.34 -7.72 -17.92
N THR A 140 -4.07 -6.65 -17.63
CA THR A 140 -4.03 -5.39 -18.38
C THR A 140 -2.94 -4.47 -17.85
N GLU A 141 -2.79 -4.38 -16.52
CA GLU A 141 -1.74 -3.61 -15.83
C GLU A 141 -1.05 -4.49 -14.78
N GLU A 142 -0.22 -5.41 -15.26
CA GLU A 142 0.46 -6.39 -14.40
C GLU A 142 1.46 -5.72 -13.44
N ASN A 143 2.08 -4.62 -13.87
CA ASN A 143 3.17 -3.96 -13.19
C ASN A 143 2.71 -2.75 -12.38
N TRP A 144 2.68 -2.88 -11.07
CA TRP A 144 2.38 -1.80 -10.14
C TRP A 144 3.64 -1.07 -9.67
N LEU A 145 3.62 0.26 -9.73
CA LEU A 145 4.69 1.10 -9.16
C LEU A 145 4.49 1.20 -7.63
N GLY A 146 4.96 0.21 -6.90
CA GLY A 146 4.66 0.03 -5.49
C GLY A 146 5.66 0.67 -4.53
N THR A 147 6.15 -0.13 -3.59
CA THR A 147 7.09 0.29 -2.54
C THR A 147 8.26 1.10 -3.09
N LYS A 148 8.60 2.19 -2.39
CA LYS A 148 9.83 2.95 -2.66
C LYS A 148 10.76 2.92 -1.46
N ILE A 149 12.07 2.93 -1.73
CA ILE A 149 13.13 2.83 -0.74
C ILE A 149 14.16 3.95 -0.91
N CYS A 150 14.66 4.47 0.21
CA CYS A 150 15.82 5.35 0.25
C CYS A 150 16.52 5.26 1.61
N GLN A 151 17.74 5.81 1.73
CA GLN A 151 18.31 6.08 3.05
C GLN A 151 17.56 7.24 3.73
N LYS A 152 17.43 7.20 5.06
CA LYS A 152 16.70 8.22 5.85
C LYS A 152 17.22 9.63 5.55
N LYS A 153 18.51 9.84 5.46
CA LYS A 153 19.13 11.15 5.14
C LYS A 153 18.66 11.78 3.81
N TYR A 154 18.14 10.97 2.88
CA TYR A 154 17.59 11.45 1.60
C TYR A 154 16.06 11.56 1.60
N LEU A 155 15.41 11.13 2.67
CA LEU A 155 13.94 11.12 2.78
C LEU A 155 13.42 12.49 3.25
N ARG A 156 12.91 13.29 2.31
CA ARG A 156 12.33 14.61 2.66
C ARG A 156 10.99 14.47 3.38
N SER A 157 10.13 13.57 2.88
CA SER A 157 8.90 13.13 3.54
C SER A 157 8.41 11.83 2.90
N PRO A 158 7.58 11.02 3.59
CA PRO A 158 6.97 9.83 3.02
C PRO A 158 6.21 10.11 1.73
N GLN A 159 5.39 11.16 1.70
CA GLN A 159 4.62 11.52 0.51
C GLN A 159 5.50 12.01 -0.64
N TRP A 160 6.58 12.75 -0.35
CA TRP A 160 7.54 13.15 -1.39
C TRP A 160 8.15 11.91 -2.07
N LEU A 161 8.60 10.91 -1.29
CA LEU A 161 9.16 9.69 -1.86
C LEU A 161 8.15 8.95 -2.75
N ARG A 162 6.87 8.87 -2.30
CA ARG A 162 5.77 8.29 -3.12
C ARG A 162 5.57 9.03 -4.43
N ASN A 163 5.74 10.35 -4.44
CA ASN A 163 5.51 11.20 -5.61
C ASN A 163 6.66 11.21 -6.64
N ILE A 164 7.83 10.66 -6.32
CA ILE A 164 8.95 10.60 -7.25
C ILE A 164 8.54 9.83 -8.51
N LYS A 165 8.63 10.52 -9.66
CA LYS A 165 8.26 9.94 -10.95
C LYS A 165 9.33 8.97 -11.46
N THR A 166 8.89 7.83 -12.00
CA THR A 166 9.78 6.80 -12.59
C THR A 166 10.29 7.17 -13.97
N LYS A 167 9.59 8.05 -14.70
CA LYS A 167 10.04 8.58 -15.99
C LYS A 167 11.28 9.44 -15.84
N LYS A 168 12.28 9.25 -16.71
CA LYS A 168 13.47 10.11 -16.77
C LYS A 168 13.04 11.56 -17.02
N ARG A 169 13.64 12.48 -16.25
CA ARG A 169 13.46 13.92 -16.48
C ARG A 169 14.17 14.35 -17.77
N LYS A 170 13.60 15.35 -18.46
CA LYS A 170 14.27 16.00 -19.58
C LYS A 170 15.47 16.82 -19.07
N PHE A 171 16.49 17.09 -19.90
CA PHE A 171 17.73 17.74 -19.47
C PHE A 171 17.49 19.12 -18.82
N TRP A 172 16.51 19.91 -19.32
CA TRP A 172 16.14 21.22 -18.75
C TRP A 172 15.34 21.14 -17.44
N GLN A 173 14.95 19.95 -17.01
CA GLN A 173 14.20 19.74 -15.76
C GLN A 173 15.15 19.39 -14.60
N PHE A 174 16.31 20.07 -14.53
CA PHE A 174 17.34 19.81 -13.50
C PHE A 174 16.82 20.05 -12.06
N TYR A 175 15.79 20.88 -11.89
CA TYR A 175 15.11 21.12 -10.62
C TYR A 175 14.25 19.97 -10.11
N LYS A 176 13.89 19.01 -10.98
CA LYS A 176 13.12 17.82 -10.59
C LYS A 176 14.03 16.73 -10.05
N ASP A 177 13.49 15.89 -9.16
CA ASP A 177 14.19 14.73 -8.68
C ASP A 177 14.58 13.79 -9.84
N LYS A 178 15.73 13.12 -9.71
CA LYS A 178 16.15 12.11 -10.70
C LYS A 178 15.18 10.92 -10.61
N ALA A 179 15.01 10.21 -11.74
CA ALA A 179 14.23 8.98 -11.74
C ALA A 179 14.87 7.95 -10.78
N PRO A 180 14.05 7.20 -10.02
CA PRO A 180 14.56 6.18 -9.11
C PRO A 180 15.20 5.03 -9.89
N GLN A 181 16.02 4.23 -9.20
CA GLN A 181 16.33 2.89 -9.67
C GLN A 181 15.03 2.09 -9.76
N ILE A 182 14.86 1.32 -10.84
CA ILE A 182 13.75 0.38 -10.97
C ILE A 182 14.26 -0.99 -10.54
N ILE A 183 13.52 -1.66 -9.65
CA ILE A 183 13.77 -3.02 -9.19
C ILE A 183 12.60 -3.87 -9.67
N PHE A 184 12.83 -4.73 -10.65
CA PHE A 184 11.83 -5.65 -11.20
C PHE A 184 11.60 -6.84 -10.27
N ASP A 185 10.49 -7.56 -10.45
CA ASP A 185 10.03 -8.65 -9.58
C ASP A 185 10.04 -8.23 -8.09
N GLY A 186 9.72 -6.95 -7.91
CA GLY A 186 9.89 -6.23 -6.66
C GLY A 186 8.86 -6.56 -5.60
N GLY A 187 7.93 -7.50 -5.85
CA GLY A 187 6.96 -7.96 -4.87
C GLY A 187 5.53 -8.02 -5.38
N TRP A 188 4.58 -7.77 -4.49
CA TRP A 188 3.15 -8.00 -4.71
C TRP A 188 2.34 -6.81 -4.22
N HIS A 189 1.35 -6.41 -5.00
CA HIS A 189 0.32 -5.47 -4.62
C HIS A 189 -1.01 -6.22 -4.54
N PHE A 190 -1.49 -6.49 -3.32
CA PHE A 190 -2.72 -7.21 -3.05
C PHE A 190 -3.88 -6.25 -2.77
N SER A 191 -4.31 -5.56 -3.81
CA SER A 191 -5.37 -4.56 -3.74
C SER A 191 -6.70 -5.19 -3.34
N PHE A 192 -7.42 -4.58 -2.41
CA PHE A 192 -8.76 -5.03 -1.99
C PHE A 192 -8.86 -6.51 -1.58
N LEU A 193 -7.81 -7.08 -0.99
CA LEU A 193 -7.82 -8.42 -0.42
C LEU A 193 -8.65 -8.45 0.88
N LYS A 194 -9.97 -8.38 0.74
CA LYS A 194 -10.96 -8.22 1.80
C LYS A 194 -12.26 -8.94 1.42
N ASP A 195 -13.10 -9.25 2.42
CA ASP A 195 -14.48 -9.66 2.13
C ASP A 195 -15.30 -8.52 1.48
N TYR A 196 -16.41 -8.87 0.88
CA TYR A 196 -17.20 -7.93 0.05
C TYR A 196 -17.74 -6.73 0.87
N ASN A 197 -18.12 -6.95 2.13
CA ASN A 197 -18.58 -5.88 3.02
C ASN A 197 -17.46 -4.90 3.36
N LEU A 198 -16.26 -5.42 3.61
CA LEU A 198 -15.08 -4.60 3.88
C LEU A 198 -14.58 -3.88 2.62
N ILE A 199 -14.75 -4.47 1.42
CA ILE A 199 -14.51 -3.79 0.14
C ILE A 199 -15.45 -2.60 0.01
N GLN A 200 -16.77 -2.79 0.20
CA GLN A 200 -17.75 -1.72 0.17
C GLN A 200 -17.38 -0.60 1.16
N LYS A 201 -17.06 -0.96 2.40
CA LYS A 201 -16.67 0.00 3.44
C LYS A 201 -15.41 0.77 3.04
N LYS A 202 -14.40 0.10 2.47
CA LYS A 202 -13.16 0.73 1.98
C LYS A 202 -13.46 1.73 0.87
N ILE A 203 -14.33 1.39 -0.09
CA ILE A 203 -14.72 2.30 -1.18
C ILE A 203 -15.41 3.56 -0.64
N LYS A 204 -16.27 3.45 0.38
CA LYS A 204 -16.95 4.59 0.99
C LYS A 204 -16.02 5.52 1.80
N SER A 205 -14.85 5.06 2.22
CA SER A 205 -13.97 5.76 3.18
C SER A 205 -12.59 6.15 2.65
N PHE A 206 -12.16 5.64 1.48
CA PHE A 206 -10.83 5.87 0.96
C PHE A 206 -10.69 7.22 0.22
N ALA A 207 -9.48 7.54 -0.27
CA ALA A 207 -9.20 8.86 -0.85
C ALA A 207 -9.87 9.12 -2.20
N HIS A 208 -10.22 8.06 -2.94
CA HIS A 208 -10.82 8.13 -4.28
C HIS A 208 -12.35 8.17 -4.20
N GLN A 209 -12.90 9.29 -3.70
CA GLN A 209 -14.34 9.47 -3.49
C GLN A 209 -15.14 9.51 -4.81
N GLU A 210 -14.51 9.68 -5.95
CA GLU A 210 -15.11 9.53 -7.28
C GLU A 210 -15.71 8.15 -7.53
N PHE A 211 -15.20 7.11 -6.84
CA PHE A 211 -15.73 5.75 -6.91
C PHE A 211 -16.84 5.45 -5.87
N ASN A 212 -17.14 6.37 -4.97
CA ASN A 212 -18.20 6.18 -3.97
C ASN A 212 -19.58 6.40 -4.56
N THR A 213 -19.98 5.55 -5.50
CA THR A 213 -21.28 5.54 -6.16
C THR A 213 -22.10 4.33 -5.73
N GLU A 214 -23.41 4.37 -5.84
CA GLU A 214 -24.32 3.26 -5.52
C GLU A 214 -23.94 2.00 -6.32
N ASN A 215 -23.67 2.15 -7.61
CA ASN A 215 -23.28 1.06 -8.49
C ASN A 215 -21.97 0.36 -8.04
N LEU A 216 -20.94 1.13 -7.69
CA LEU A 216 -19.63 0.61 -7.33
C LEU A 216 -19.56 0.12 -5.87
N THR A 217 -20.49 0.55 -5.03
CA THR A 217 -20.60 0.10 -3.62
C THR A 217 -21.66 -0.99 -3.43
N ASN A 218 -22.34 -1.45 -4.46
CA ASN A 218 -23.30 -2.56 -4.36
C ASN A 218 -22.54 -3.88 -4.19
N ILE A 219 -22.87 -4.61 -3.12
CA ILE A 219 -22.14 -5.84 -2.72
C ILE A 219 -22.28 -6.95 -3.78
N GLU A 220 -23.49 -7.14 -4.33
CA GLU A 220 -23.72 -8.20 -5.35
C GLU A 220 -22.93 -7.89 -6.62
N LYS A 221 -22.90 -6.63 -7.06
CA LYS A 221 -22.09 -6.22 -8.20
C LYS A 221 -20.59 -6.34 -7.95
N ILE A 222 -20.11 -6.03 -6.73
CA ILE A 222 -18.70 -6.27 -6.33
C ILE A 222 -18.36 -7.75 -6.46
N LYS A 223 -19.23 -8.62 -5.94
CA LYS A 223 -19.08 -10.07 -6.01
C LYS A 223 -19.05 -10.58 -7.45
N GLU A 224 -19.99 -10.15 -8.27
CA GLU A 224 -20.10 -10.50 -9.70
C GLU A 224 -18.82 -10.10 -10.46
N ARG A 225 -18.33 -8.86 -10.29
CA ARG A 225 -17.09 -8.38 -10.93
C ARG A 225 -15.87 -9.20 -10.51
N ILE A 226 -15.73 -9.52 -9.23
CA ILE A 226 -14.62 -10.34 -8.74
C ILE A 226 -14.68 -11.77 -9.34
N GLN A 227 -15.87 -12.36 -9.43
CA GLN A 227 -16.06 -13.70 -9.98
C GLN A 227 -15.82 -13.75 -11.50
N SER A 228 -16.24 -12.71 -12.22
CA SER A 228 -16.04 -12.62 -13.67
C SER A 228 -14.62 -12.19 -14.07
N GLY A 229 -13.78 -11.75 -13.11
CA GLY A 229 -12.45 -11.24 -13.41
C GLY A 229 -12.45 -9.84 -14.06
N THR A 230 -13.50 -9.04 -13.82
CA THR A 230 -13.57 -7.64 -14.23
C THR A 230 -13.20 -6.72 -13.07
N ASP A 231 -12.85 -5.47 -13.39
CA ASP A 231 -12.44 -4.50 -12.37
C ASP A 231 -13.62 -4.07 -11.47
N ILE A 232 -13.40 -4.03 -10.16
CA ILE A 232 -14.41 -3.59 -9.19
C ILE A 232 -14.86 -2.13 -9.40
N PHE A 233 -14.08 -1.31 -10.10
CA PHE A 233 -14.36 0.08 -10.44
C PHE A 233 -14.80 0.27 -11.90
N GLU A 234 -15.08 -0.79 -12.63
CA GLU A 234 -15.50 -0.76 -14.04
C GLU A 234 -14.48 -0.07 -14.98
N ARG A 235 -13.19 -0.05 -14.59
CA ARG A 235 -12.13 0.36 -15.51
C ARG A 235 -11.90 -0.76 -16.54
N GLU A 236 -11.23 -0.47 -17.63
CA GLU A 236 -10.90 -1.45 -18.69
C GLU A 236 -9.79 -2.43 -18.26
N TYR A 237 -9.83 -2.89 -17.00
CA TYR A 237 -8.88 -3.87 -16.47
C TYR A 237 -9.52 -5.26 -16.43
N MET A 238 -8.72 -6.24 -16.80
CA MET A 238 -9.07 -7.66 -16.75
C MET A 238 -8.17 -8.40 -15.78
N TYR A 239 -8.75 -9.31 -15.03
CA TYR A 239 -8.06 -10.12 -14.04
C TYR A 239 -8.20 -11.60 -14.37
N LYS A 240 -7.10 -12.34 -14.21
CA LYS A 240 -7.06 -13.76 -14.47
C LYS A 240 -6.54 -14.53 -13.25
N LYS A 241 -7.15 -15.66 -12.96
CA LYS A 241 -6.59 -16.64 -12.02
C LYS A 241 -5.26 -17.16 -12.56
N ILE A 242 -4.23 -17.13 -11.71
CA ILE A 242 -2.95 -17.79 -11.97
C ILE A 242 -2.67 -18.83 -10.87
N ASN A 243 -1.81 -19.80 -11.16
CA ASN A 243 -1.39 -20.78 -10.16
C ASN A 243 -0.45 -20.15 -9.14
N LEU A 244 -0.55 -20.60 -7.90
CA LEU A 244 0.43 -20.26 -6.88
C LEU A 244 1.74 -21.01 -7.15
N ASP A 245 2.81 -20.30 -7.38
CA ASP A 245 4.13 -20.83 -7.65
C ASP A 245 5.20 -20.20 -6.72
N LYS A 246 6.46 -20.57 -6.91
CA LYS A 246 7.60 -20.09 -6.13
C LYS A 246 7.82 -18.57 -6.14
N GLU A 247 7.13 -17.84 -7.01
CA GLU A 247 7.21 -16.39 -7.10
C GLU A 247 6.30 -15.69 -6.07
N PHE A 248 5.35 -16.43 -5.45
CA PHE A 248 4.55 -15.90 -4.37
C PHE A 248 5.31 -15.86 -3.04
N PRO A 249 4.85 -15.06 -2.06
CA PRO A 249 5.41 -15.07 -0.71
C PRO A 249 5.42 -16.49 -0.13
N ASN A 250 6.56 -16.94 0.38
CA ASN A 250 6.67 -18.26 1.01
C ASN A 250 5.64 -18.46 2.13
N TYR A 251 5.26 -17.37 2.82
CA TYR A 251 4.24 -17.44 3.86
C TYR A 251 2.88 -17.85 3.31
N ILE A 252 2.49 -17.37 2.14
CA ILE A 252 1.26 -17.80 1.47
C ILE A 252 1.37 -19.26 1.05
N LEU A 253 2.46 -19.64 0.39
CA LEU A 253 2.69 -20.99 -0.13
C LEU A 253 2.65 -22.05 0.98
N ASN A 254 3.22 -21.73 2.15
CA ASN A 254 3.28 -22.64 3.29
C ASN A 254 1.99 -22.65 4.13
N ASN A 255 1.03 -21.78 3.85
CA ASN A 255 -0.21 -21.63 4.63
C ASN A 255 -1.46 -21.57 3.74
N GLN A 256 -1.50 -22.31 2.63
CA GLN A 256 -2.60 -22.25 1.66
C GLN A 256 -3.97 -22.59 2.30
N ILE A 257 -4.02 -23.49 3.27
CA ILE A 257 -5.24 -23.85 4.00
C ILE A 257 -5.80 -22.61 4.74
N LYS A 258 -4.93 -21.81 5.37
CA LYS A 258 -5.31 -20.55 6.03
C LYS A 258 -5.91 -19.55 5.04
N PHE A 259 -5.41 -19.53 3.82
CA PHE A 259 -5.78 -18.58 2.78
C PHE A 259 -6.77 -19.11 1.75
N LYS A 260 -7.36 -20.31 1.97
CA LYS A 260 -8.23 -20.99 0.99
C LYS A 260 -9.37 -20.11 0.47
N ASP A 261 -9.99 -19.29 1.32
CA ASP A 261 -11.10 -18.41 0.94
C ASP A 261 -10.64 -17.18 0.12
N TRP A 262 -9.33 -16.98 0.05
CA TRP A 262 -8.68 -15.86 -0.65
C TRP A 262 -7.92 -16.29 -1.92
N ILE A 263 -7.93 -17.58 -2.23
CA ILE A 263 -7.33 -18.19 -3.42
C ILE A 263 -8.48 -18.67 -4.32
N LEU A 264 -8.43 -18.35 -5.63
CA LEU A 264 -9.39 -18.84 -6.62
C LEU A 264 -9.09 -20.28 -7.00
#